data_988c7929fb54830307666dc54da0b1db
#
_entry.id   988c7929fb54830307666dc54da0b1db
#
_cell.length_a   1.000
_cell.length_b   1.000
_cell.length_c   1.000
_cell.angle_alpha   90.00
_cell.angle_beta   90.00
_cell.angle_gamma   90.00
#
_symmetry.space_group_name_H-M   'P 1'
#
loop_
_entity.id
_entity.type
_entity.pdbx_description
1 polymer ?
#
loop_
_entity_poly.entity_id
_entity_poly.type
_entity_poly.pdbx_seq_one_letter_code
_entity_poly.pdbx_strand_id
1 'polypeptide(L)'
;YSMSGVLSSAGFFNAHARQINSIMSIKSTIAAAFAAPFLLSSAAFVGPYVNVEANGSYPDGEYTSGNLEAQVGYEGTTAGGLNWYVSAGPTVNHTETADEFGDVELAGYLGASKSLTESVSAYGEVYGQSTSGDDNEYSGKVGVKFVF
;
A
#
# COMPACT_ATOMS: atom_id res chain seq x y z
N TYR A 1 28.39 -47.61 -25.47
CA TYR A 1 27.10 -46.96 -25.74
C TYR A 1 26.75 -46.06 -24.56
N SER A 2 26.86 -44.79 -24.87
CA SER A 2 26.55 -43.67 -23.94
C SER A 2 25.07 -43.35 -24.02
N MET A 3 24.39 -43.32 -22.88
CA MET A 3 23.08 -42.67 -22.75
C MET A 3 23.27 -41.40 -21.94
N SER A 4 23.33 -40.30 -22.67
CA SER A 4 23.28 -38.95 -22.10
C SER A 4 21.83 -38.49 -21.90
N GLY A 5 21.50 -38.10 -20.67
CA GLY A 5 20.90 -36.83 -20.33
C GLY A 5 19.51 -36.48 -20.85
N VAL A 6 18.47 -36.87 -20.11
CA VAL A 6 17.22 -36.12 -20.08
C VAL A 6 17.22 -35.32 -18.79
N LEU A 7 17.72 -34.08 -18.87
CA LEU A 7 17.63 -33.12 -17.80
C LEU A 7 16.39 -32.20 -18.01
N SER A 8 15.36 -32.50 -17.24
CA SER A 8 14.72 -31.53 -16.37
C SER A 8 14.18 -30.22 -16.99
N SER A 9 13.13 -30.34 -17.79
CA SER A 9 12.22 -29.19 -18.06
C SER A 9 11.19 -28.96 -16.95
N ALA A 10 11.10 -29.83 -15.96
CA ALA A 10 10.13 -29.74 -14.87
C ALA A 10 10.44 -28.64 -13.83
N GLY A 11 11.69 -28.23 -13.69
CA GLY A 11 12.08 -27.20 -12.72
C GLY A 11 11.67 -25.79 -13.11
N PHE A 12 11.69 -25.47 -14.40
CA PHE A 12 11.37 -24.13 -14.89
C PHE A 12 9.87 -23.80 -14.79
N PHE A 13 9.00 -24.79 -15.01
CA PHE A 13 7.55 -24.59 -14.91
C PHE A 13 7.07 -24.39 -13.46
N ASN A 14 7.75 -25.00 -12.48
CA ASN A 14 7.37 -24.85 -11.08
C ASN A 14 7.74 -23.48 -10.49
N ALA A 15 8.83 -22.86 -10.93
CA ALA A 15 9.21 -21.54 -10.48
C ALA A 15 8.23 -20.46 -11.00
N HIS A 16 7.83 -20.54 -12.28
CA HIS A 16 6.85 -19.61 -12.86
C HIS A 16 5.45 -19.77 -12.24
N ALA A 17 5.02 -21.01 -11.94
CA ALA A 17 3.72 -21.24 -11.31
C ALA A 17 3.65 -20.69 -9.87
N ARG A 18 4.75 -20.74 -9.12
CA ARG A 18 4.82 -20.13 -7.77
C ARG A 18 4.75 -18.62 -7.82
N GLN A 19 5.43 -17.99 -8.78
CA GLN A 19 5.41 -16.55 -8.95
C GLN A 19 4.01 -16.01 -9.33
N ILE A 20 3.31 -16.74 -10.22
CA ILE A 20 1.94 -16.37 -10.62
C ILE A 20 0.96 -16.51 -9.45
N ASN A 21 1.10 -17.56 -8.62
CA ASN A 21 0.23 -17.75 -7.45
C ASN A 21 0.46 -16.68 -6.36
N SER A 22 1.69 -16.23 -6.16
CA SER A 22 2.00 -15.14 -5.23
C SER A 22 1.36 -13.82 -5.68
N ILE A 23 1.48 -13.47 -6.95
CA ILE A 23 0.86 -12.26 -7.52
C ILE A 23 -0.68 -12.32 -7.45
N MET A 24 -1.28 -13.49 -7.67
CA MET A 24 -2.74 -13.66 -7.55
C MET A 24 -3.22 -13.54 -6.10
N SER A 25 -2.44 -13.97 -5.12
CA SER A 25 -2.79 -13.85 -3.69
C SER A 25 -2.80 -12.39 -3.22
N ILE A 26 -1.83 -11.59 -3.64
CA ILE A 26 -1.78 -10.15 -3.32
C ILE A 26 -2.93 -9.39 -3.96
N LYS A 27 -3.23 -9.68 -5.22
CA LYS A 27 -4.36 -9.05 -5.95
C LYS A 27 -5.70 -9.35 -5.29
N SER A 28 -5.91 -10.54 -4.75
CA SER A 28 -7.17 -10.91 -4.09
C SER A 28 -7.32 -10.22 -2.73
N THR A 29 -6.24 -10.02 -1.99
CA THR A 29 -6.27 -9.33 -0.69
C THR A 29 -6.54 -7.83 -0.86
N ILE A 30 -5.93 -7.20 -1.85
CA ILE A 30 -6.16 -5.78 -2.16
C ILE A 30 -7.58 -5.57 -2.72
N ALA A 31 -8.07 -6.46 -3.59
CA ALA A 31 -9.44 -6.39 -4.10
C ALA A 31 -10.48 -6.52 -2.97
N ALA A 32 -10.21 -7.34 -1.95
CA ALA A 32 -11.08 -7.43 -0.76
C ALA A 32 -11.08 -6.14 0.07
N ALA A 33 -9.95 -5.45 0.18
CA ALA A 33 -9.86 -4.16 0.85
C ALA A 33 -10.66 -3.06 0.12
N PHE A 34 -10.68 -3.09 -1.21
CA PHE A 34 -11.50 -2.17 -2.02
C PHE A 34 -13.00 -2.47 -1.97
N ALA A 35 -13.40 -3.71 -1.72
CA ALA A 35 -14.82 -4.08 -1.61
C ALA A 35 -15.44 -3.74 -0.26
N ALA A 36 -14.65 -3.66 0.81
CA ALA A 36 -15.15 -3.41 2.16
C ALA A 36 -15.89 -2.07 2.33
N PRO A 37 -15.46 -0.95 1.72
CA PRO A 37 -16.17 0.34 1.83
C PRO A 37 -17.59 0.31 1.26
N PHE A 38 -17.85 -0.49 0.24
CA PHE A 38 -19.18 -0.58 -0.38
C PHE A 38 -20.23 -1.24 0.51
N LEU A 39 -19.81 -2.02 1.50
CA LEU A 39 -20.69 -2.66 2.45
C LEU A 39 -21.06 -1.75 3.65
N LEU A 40 -20.33 -0.66 3.84
CA LEU A 40 -20.56 0.34 4.90
C LEU A 40 -21.48 1.49 4.45
N SER A 41 -22.12 1.37 3.31
CA SER A 41 -22.80 2.45 2.58
C SER A 41 -24.12 2.91 3.13
N SER A 42 -24.11 3.48 4.34
CA SER A 42 -24.89 4.67 4.63
C SER A 42 -23.97 5.90 4.67
N ALA A 43 -23.02 5.99 3.75
CA ALA A 43 -22.06 7.08 3.70
C ALA A 43 -22.76 8.37 3.25
N ALA A 44 -22.59 9.43 4.00
CA ALA A 44 -23.12 10.75 3.65
C ALA A 44 -22.41 11.36 2.44
N PHE A 45 -21.19 10.94 2.17
CA PHE A 45 -20.38 11.33 1.01
C PHE A 45 -19.34 10.24 0.74
N VAL A 46 -19.27 9.78 -0.50
CA VAL A 46 -18.25 8.81 -0.98
C VAL A 46 -17.79 9.27 -2.35
N GLY A 47 -16.49 9.39 -2.54
CA GLY A 47 -15.92 9.77 -3.83
C GLY A 47 -14.57 9.10 -4.13
N PRO A 48 -14.29 8.86 -5.43
CA PRO A 48 -12.97 8.46 -5.86
C PRO A 48 -12.00 9.63 -5.77
N TYR A 49 -10.72 9.33 -5.51
CA TYR A 49 -9.63 10.32 -5.58
C TYR A 49 -8.37 9.71 -6.17
N VAL A 50 -7.48 10.57 -6.62
CA VAL A 50 -6.12 10.23 -7.02
C VAL A 50 -5.18 11.07 -6.16
N ASN A 51 -4.15 10.45 -5.60
CA ASN A 51 -3.08 11.11 -4.87
C ASN A 51 -1.74 10.82 -5.53
N VAL A 52 -0.92 11.85 -5.72
CA VAL A 52 0.47 11.69 -6.14
C VAL A 52 1.33 12.41 -5.11
N GLU A 53 2.26 11.70 -4.52
CA GLU A 53 3.05 12.18 -3.40
C GLU A 53 4.52 11.84 -3.60
N ALA A 54 5.39 12.76 -3.23
CA ALA A 54 6.84 12.55 -3.17
C ALA A 54 7.30 12.87 -1.74
N ASN A 55 7.94 11.90 -1.13
CA ASN A 55 8.51 12.03 0.22
C ASN A 55 10.03 11.93 0.16
N GLY A 56 10.72 12.68 1.02
CA GLY A 56 12.16 12.64 1.14
C GLY A 56 12.62 12.65 2.59
N SER A 57 13.68 11.94 2.88
CA SER A 57 14.35 11.90 4.17
C SER A 57 15.67 12.65 4.08
N TYR A 58 15.88 13.59 5.01
CA TYR A 58 17.03 14.50 5.05
C TYR A 58 17.65 14.52 6.46
N PRO A 59 18.21 13.41 6.96
CA PRO A 59 18.92 13.43 8.23
C PRO A 59 20.12 14.39 8.13
N ASP A 60 20.28 15.25 9.14
CA ASP A 60 21.33 16.27 9.20
C ASP A 60 21.37 17.26 8.01
N GLY A 61 20.26 17.35 7.27
CA GLY A 61 20.11 18.24 6.12
C GLY A 61 20.58 17.68 4.79
N GLU A 62 21.06 16.46 4.74
CA GLU A 62 21.47 15.75 3.52
C GLU A 62 20.38 14.77 3.08
N TYR A 63 20.11 14.71 1.78
CA TYR A 63 19.15 13.74 1.22
C TYR A 63 19.70 12.31 1.39
N THR A 64 18.90 11.41 1.89
CA THR A 64 19.30 10.02 2.09
C THR A 64 18.42 9.04 1.32
N SER A 65 17.12 9.29 1.30
CA SER A 65 16.15 8.42 0.62
C SER A 65 14.85 9.16 0.34
N GLY A 66 14.04 8.61 -0.51
CA GLY A 66 12.70 9.11 -0.76
C GLY A 66 11.85 8.10 -1.50
N ASN A 67 10.58 8.42 -1.67
CA ASN A 67 9.69 7.65 -2.50
C ASN A 67 8.79 8.56 -3.34
N LEU A 68 8.33 8.03 -4.46
CA LEU A 68 7.29 8.60 -5.29
C LEU A 68 6.13 7.61 -5.34
N GLU A 69 4.93 8.07 -4.99
CA GLU A 69 3.72 7.27 -4.98
C GLU A 69 2.65 7.87 -5.88
N ALA A 70 1.90 7.01 -6.57
CA ALA A 70 0.71 7.41 -7.31
C ALA A 70 -0.42 6.45 -6.96
N GLN A 71 -1.44 6.95 -6.28
CA GLN A 71 -2.49 6.12 -5.70
C GLN A 71 -3.86 6.52 -6.21
N VAL A 72 -4.72 5.55 -6.37
CA VAL A 72 -6.16 5.72 -6.57
C VAL A 72 -6.89 5.18 -5.35
N GLY A 73 -7.94 5.87 -4.95
CA GLY A 73 -8.66 5.50 -3.74
C GLY A 73 -10.10 5.96 -3.73
N TYR A 74 -10.73 5.66 -2.62
CA TYR A 74 -12.05 6.14 -2.25
C TYR A 74 -11.99 6.69 -0.84
N GLU A 75 -12.71 7.77 -0.61
CA GLU A 75 -12.88 8.36 0.70
C GLU A 75 -14.36 8.67 0.96
N GLY A 76 -14.73 8.76 2.21
CA GLY A 76 -16.10 9.07 2.57
C GLY A 76 -16.30 9.34 4.05
N THR A 77 -17.53 9.76 4.36
CA THR A 77 -17.96 10.02 5.74
C THR A 77 -19.21 9.19 6.03
N THR A 78 -19.20 8.44 7.11
CA THR A 78 -20.41 7.72 7.57
C THR A 78 -21.41 8.68 8.18
N ALA A 79 -22.67 8.24 8.32
CA ALA A 79 -23.72 9.00 9.01
C ALA A 79 -23.37 9.36 10.47
N GLY A 80 -22.48 8.59 11.11
CA GLY A 80 -21.96 8.86 12.45
C GLY A 80 -20.77 9.82 12.49
N GLY A 81 -20.39 10.42 11.35
CA GLY A 81 -19.28 11.38 11.29
C GLY A 81 -17.88 10.75 11.34
N LEU A 82 -17.75 9.47 11.05
CA LEU A 82 -16.46 8.81 10.84
C LEU A 82 -16.01 9.06 9.39
N ASN A 83 -14.90 9.76 9.21
CA ASN A 83 -14.23 9.86 7.92
C ASN A 83 -13.36 8.63 7.72
N TRP A 84 -13.33 8.11 6.52
CA TRP A 84 -12.50 6.96 6.15
C TRP A 84 -11.97 7.12 4.73
N TYR A 85 -10.86 6.46 4.46
CA TYR A 85 -10.34 6.32 3.11
C TYR A 85 -9.63 4.99 2.94
N VAL A 86 -9.55 4.56 1.69
CA VAL A 86 -8.74 3.44 1.24
C VAL A 86 -8.11 3.80 -0.09
N SER A 87 -6.84 3.49 -0.25
CA SER A 87 -6.15 3.70 -1.52
C SER A 87 -5.12 2.60 -1.78
N ALA A 88 -4.77 2.45 -3.04
CA ALA A 88 -3.65 1.63 -3.47
C ALA A 88 -3.07 2.16 -4.79
N GLY A 89 -1.79 1.88 -5.00
CA GLY A 89 -1.10 2.24 -6.22
C GLY A 89 0.38 1.95 -6.19
N PRO A 90 1.08 2.20 -7.30
CA PRO A 90 2.50 2.00 -7.39
C PRO A 90 3.26 2.99 -6.50
N THR A 91 4.35 2.50 -5.92
CA THR A 91 5.39 3.27 -5.24
C THR A 91 6.75 2.89 -5.78
N VAL A 92 7.65 3.86 -5.86
CA VAL A 92 9.05 3.68 -6.26
C VAL A 92 9.92 4.33 -5.22
N ASN A 93 10.82 3.56 -4.64
CA ASN A 93 11.77 4.03 -3.66
C ASN A 93 13.08 4.47 -4.35
N HIS A 94 13.74 5.47 -3.78
CA HIS A 94 15.06 5.93 -4.18
C HIS A 94 15.94 6.09 -2.96
N THR A 95 17.19 5.65 -3.06
CA THR A 95 18.21 5.84 -2.02
C THR A 95 19.44 6.47 -2.65
N GLU A 96 20.06 7.45 -1.97
CA GLU A 96 21.26 8.12 -2.45
C GLU A 96 22.41 7.14 -2.76
N THR A 97 22.56 6.11 -1.92
CA THR A 97 23.64 5.12 -2.08
C THR A 97 23.52 4.28 -3.36
N ALA A 98 22.33 4.09 -3.87
CA ALA A 98 22.08 3.27 -5.06
C ALA A 98 22.18 4.08 -6.35
N ASP A 99 22.01 5.43 -6.29
CA ASP A 99 21.95 6.36 -7.43
C ASP A 99 20.94 5.91 -8.53
N GLU A 100 20.03 5.02 -8.18
CA GLU A 100 19.01 4.46 -9.05
C GLU A 100 17.67 4.38 -8.31
N PHE A 101 16.58 4.45 -9.07
CA PHE A 101 15.27 4.13 -8.57
C PHE A 101 15.15 2.62 -8.37
N GLY A 102 14.56 2.22 -7.25
CA GLY A 102 14.23 0.83 -6.97
C GLY A 102 13.12 0.29 -7.89
N ASP A 103 12.77 -0.96 -7.66
CA ASP A 103 11.65 -1.59 -8.37
C ASP A 103 10.33 -0.89 -8.06
N VAL A 104 9.41 -0.99 -9.01
CA VAL A 104 8.03 -0.52 -8.80
C VAL A 104 7.32 -1.52 -7.91
N GLU A 105 6.91 -1.08 -6.75
CA GLU A 105 6.19 -1.86 -5.75
C GLU A 105 4.74 -1.40 -5.65
N LEU A 106 3.89 -2.16 -4.98
CA LEU A 106 2.49 -1.82 -4.76
C LEU A 106 2.29 -1.47 -3.29
N ALA A 107 1.84 -0.24 -3.03
CA ALA A 107 1.47 0.24 -1.71
C ALA A 107 -0.05 0.36 -1.55
N GLY A 108 -0.53 0.28 -0.31
CA GLY A 108 -1.93 0.49 0.01
C GLY A 108 -2.12 1.06 1.40
N TYR A 109 -3.16 1.87 1.56
CA TYR A 109 -3.52 2.56 2.79
C TYR A 109 -4.97 2.34 3.14
N LEU A 110 -5.25 2.22 4.42
CA LEU A 110 -6.59 2.28 4.99
C LEU A 110 -6.54 3.17 6.22
N GLY A 111 -7.30 4.26 6.20
CA GLY A 111 -7.33 5.22 7.29
C GLY A 111 -8.73 5.59 7.72
N ALA A 112 -8.84 6.02 8.97
CA ALA A 112 -10.07 6.57 9.52
C ALA A 112 -9.78 7.66 10.53
N SER A 113 -10.70 8.63 10.61
CA SER A 113 -10.64 9.71 11.61
C SER A 113 -12.04 10.12 12.06
N LYS A 114 -12.16 10.54 13.30
CA LYS A 114 -13.42 11.03 13.86
C LYS A 114 -13.18 12.21 14.80
N SER A 115 -13.95 13.28 14.60
CA SER A 115 -14.05 14.35 15.60
C SER A 115 -14.81 13.86 16.82
N LEU A 116 -14.16 13.93 17.98
CA LEU A 116 -14.74 13.56 19.27
C LEU A 116 -15.41 14.77 19.91
N THR A 117 -14.82 15.97 19.71
CA THR A 117 -15.35 17.29 20.08
C THR A 117 -14.97 18.29 18.98
N GLU A 118 -15.34 19.56 19.13
CA GLU A 118 -14.94 20.64 18.21
C GLU A 118 -13.41 20.83 18.16
N SER A 119 -12.71 20.51 19.24
CA SER A 119 -11.26 20.71 19.37
C SER A 119 -10.45 19.42 19.42
N VAL A 120 -11.08 18.26 19.40
CA VAL A 120 -10.40 16.95 19.54
C VAL A 120 -10.85 16.00 18.48
N SER A 121 -9.90 15.38 17.77
CA SER A 121 -10.15 14.29 16.85
C SER A 121 -9.20 13.13 17.08
N ALA A 122 -9.69 11.92 16.90
CA ALA A 122 -8.88 10.70 16.86
C ALA A 122 -8.71 10.23 15.42
N TYR A 123 -7.58 9.61 15.12
CA TYR A 123 -7.31 9.04 13.81
C TYR A 123 -6.45 7.77 13.90
N GLY A 124 -6.54 6.94 12.87
CA GLY A 124 -5.69 5.78 12.69
C GLY A 124 -5.52 5.46 11.22
N GLU A 125 -4.40 4.85 10.87
CA GLU A 125 -4.08 4.41 9.52
C GLU A 125 -3.25 3.13 9.59
N VAL A 126 -3.49 2.23 8.66
CA VAL A 126 -2.63 1.09 8.36
C VAL A 126 -2.11 1.21 6.93
N TYR A 127 -0.88 0.81 6.75
CA TYR A 127 -0.16 0.80 5.50
C TYR A 127 0.38 -0.59 5.23
N GLY A 128 0.40 -0.98 3.96
CA GLY A 128 1.05 -2.20 3.50
C GLY A 128 1.70 -1.97 2.16
N GLN A 129 2.89 -2.55 1.98
CA GLN A 129 3.65 -2.50 0.73
C GLN A 129 4.12 -3.90 0.38
N SER A 130 3.98 -4.26 -0.91
CA SER A 130 4.61 -5.46 -1.45
C SER A 130 6.03 -5.12 -1.87
N THR A 131 7.00 -5.85 -1.38
CA THR A 131 8.40 -5.72 -1.82
C THR A 131 8.72 -6.72 -2.92
N SER A 132 9.79 -6.47 -3.66
CA SER A 132 10.28 -7.35 -4.74
C SER A 132 10.74 -8.73 -4.25
N GLY A 133 10.84 -8.91 -2.93
CA GLY A 133 11.10 -10.19 -2.25
C GLY A 133 9.82 -10.90 -1.80
N ASP A 134 10.00 -11.94 -1.01
CA ASP A 134 8.87 -12.69 -0.40
C ASP A 134 8.28 -11.97 0.84
N ASP A 135 8.91 -10.90 1.29
CA ASP A 135 8.51 -10.14 2.47
C ASP A 135 7.65 -8.92 2.09
N ASN A 136 6.54 -8.74 2.80
CA ASN A 136 5.73 -7.55 2.70
C ASN A 136 5.98 -6.67 3.93
N GLU A 137 5.94 -5.35 3.73
CA GLU A 137 6.03 -4.40 4.82
C GLU A 137 4.64 -3.96 5.27
N TYR A 138 4.46 -3.84 6.58
CA TYR A 138 3.24 -3.32 7.18
C TYR A 138 3.58 -2.33 8.27
N SER A 139 2.84 -1.23 8.31
CA SER A 139 2.96 -0.25 9.37
C SER A 139 1.59 0.29 9.77
N GLY A 140 1.52 0.97 10.90
CA GLY A 140 0.29 1.60 11.35
C GLY A 140 0.58 2.76 12.28
N LYS A 141 -0.32 3.73 12.27
CA LYS A 141 -0.28 4.86 13.20
C LYS A 141 -1.66 5.09 13.80
N VAL A 142 -1.67 5.55 15.04
CA VAL A 142 -2.86 6.01 15.75
C VAL A 142 -2.52 7.26 16.51
N GLY A 143 -3.43 8.21 16.56
CA GLY A 143 -3.19 9.46 17.25
C GLY A 143 -4.44 10.24 17.61
N VAL A 144 -4.22 11.27 18.42
CA VAL A 144 -5.23 12.26 18.79
C VAL A 144 -4.70 13.65 18.45
N LYS A 145 -5.52 14.43 17.77
CA LYS A 145 -5.20 15.80 17.38
C LYS A 145 -6.04 16.78 18.23
N PHE A 146 -5.38 17.76 18.82
CA PHE A 146 -5.99 18.88 19.52
C PHE A 146 -5.83 20.14 18.68
N VAL A 147 -6.89 20.92 18.59
CA VAL A 147 -6.91 22.26 17.94
C VAL A 147 -7.28 23.28 19.00
N PHE A 148 -6.50 24.37 19.12
CA PHE A 148 -6.67 25.44 20.11
C PHE A 148 -7.09 26.74 19.43
#